data_88ee881efab28a5585e04d746953536c
#
_entry.id   88ee881efab28a5585e04d746953536c
#
_cell.length_a   1.000
_cell.length_b   1.000
_cell.length_c   1.000
_cell.angle_alpha   90.00
_cell.angle_beta   90.00
_cell.angle_gamma   90.00
#
_symmetry.space_group_name_H-M   'P 1'
#
loop_
_entity.id
_entity.type
_entity.pdbx_description
1 polymer ?
#
loop_
_entity_poly.entity_id
_entity_poly.type
_entity_poly.pdbx_seq_one_letter_code
_entity_poly.pdbx_strand_id
1 'polypeptide(L)'
;MRILLVGAGGVGDAIAKIAATRNFYELIVVSDYDFSRAERTIEWIANRHGRDVAAKFLAAKIDASSASNVTELCKAHKVDFVINAVEPKFLPTVFSGAFTAGVNYLDMAMSLSEPHEADPFHLPGIKLGDAQYALHDQWERAGKLALVGMGVEPGLSNVFARYAQDHLFSEIDELSIKDGGNLTVLDDEGNEIFAPSFSIWTTIEECLNPPLLWSRDKGYHTTQPFSEPEIFDFPEGIGAVECVNVEHEEVVQLPRTMKADLITFKYALGADFIETLQLLHR
;
A
#
# COMPACT_ATOMS: atom_id res chain seq x y z
N MET A 1 13.56 -10.55 16.94
CA MET A 1 13.31 -9.32 16.17
C MET A 1 12.37 -8.42 16.96
N ARG A 2 12.68 -7.14 17.04
CA ARG A 2 11.87 -6.11 17.72
C ARG A 2 11.33 -5.15 16.67
N ILE A 3 10.02 -4.96 16.63
CA ILE A 3 9.32 -4.25 15.54
C ILE A 3 8.66 -2.99 16.10
N LEU A 4 8.79 -1.87 15.38
CA LEU A 4 7.93 -0.69 15.54
C LEU A 4 6.87 -0.73 14.45
N LEU A 5 5.61 -0.88 14.83
CA LEU A 5 4.46 -0.77 13.95
C LEU A 5 3.93 0.67 14.07
N VAL A 6 4.03 1.43 13.00
CA VAL A 6 3.60 2.83 12.91
C VAL A 6 2.21 2.87 12.29
N GLY A 7 1.23 3.28 13.08
CA GLY A 7 -0.19 3.26 12.75
C GLY A 7 -0.92 2.06 13.36
N ALA A 8 -1.98 2.33 14.13
CA ALA A 8 -2.91 1.35 14.67
C ALA A 8 -4.34 1.57 14.11
N GLY A 9 -4.42 1.98 12.84
CA GLY A 9 -5.63 2.00 12.04
C GLY A 9 -6.01 0.60 11.58
N GLY A 10 -6.91 0.48 10.59
CA GLY A 10 -7.40 -0.83 10.12
C GLY A 10 -6.30 -1.82 9.78
N VAL A 11 -5.32 -1.40 8.98
CA VAL A 11 -4.21 -2.26 8.55
C VAL A 11 -3.25 -2.57 9.70
N GLY A 12 -2.83 -1.56 10.47
CA GLY A 12 -1.90 -1.78 11.58
C GLY A 12 -2.50 -2.63 12.70
N ASP A 13 -3.78 -2.43 13.02
CA ASP A 13 -4.52 -3.27 13.98
C ASP A 13 -4.57 -4.73 13.50
N ALA A 14 -4.87 -4.95 12.21
CA ALA A 14 -4.87 -6.29 11.62
C ALA A 14 -3.49 -6.95 11.66
N ILE A 15 -2.42 -6.22 11.33
CA ILE A 15 -1.03 -6.71 11.41
C ILE A 15 -0.71 -7.17 12.83
N ALA A 16 -0.99 -6.34 13.84
CA ALA A 16 -0.72 -6.68 15.23
C ALA A 16 -1.50 -7.93 15.68
N LYS A 17 -2.80 -8.01 15.33
CA LYS A 17 -3.67 -9.14 15.66
C LYS A 17 -3.22 -10.45 15.00
N ILE A 18 -2.82 -10.39 13.73
CA ILE A 18 -2.28 -11.55 13.01
C ILE A 18 -0.92 -11.95 13.60
N ALA A 19 -0.05 -10.98 13.90
CA ALA A 19 1.25 -11.23 14.50
C ALA A 19 1.12 -11.94 15.87
N ALA A 20 0.05 -11.68 16.63
CA ALA A 20 -0.21 -12.38 17.90
C ALA A 20 -0.28 -13.91 17.76
N THR A 21 -0.54 -14.44 16.57
CA THR A 21 -0.54 -15.87 16.26
C THR A 21 0.82 -16.40 15.78
N ARG A 22 1.85 -15.57 15.75
CA ARG A 22 3.19 -15.87 15.22
C ARG A 22 4.25 -15.83 16.31
N ASN A 23 5.45 -16.31 16.01
CA ASN A 23 6.55 -16.42 16.99
C ASN A 23 7.89 -15.88 16.49
N PHE A 24 7.92 -15.15 15.38
CA PHE A 24 9.16 -14.63 14.76
C PHE A 24 9.69 -13.35 15.42
N TYR A 25 8.93 -12.74 16.33
CA TYR A 25 9.28 -11.49 17.01
C TYR A 25 9.42 -11.68 18.52
N GLU A 26 10.16 -10.79 19.15
CA GLU A 26 10.34 -10.66 20.60
C GLU A 26 9.39 -9.59 21.18
N LEU A 27 9.28 -8.48 20.48
CA LEU A 27 8.45 -7.33 20.86
C LEU A 27 7.86 -6.66 19.62
N ILE A 28 6.60 -6.25 19.68
CA ILE A 28 6.00 -5.31 18.75
C ILE A 28 5.56 -4.06 19.53
N VAL A 29 6.13 -2.92 19.19
CA VAL A 29 5.66 -1.61 19.66
C VAL A 29 4.58 -1.14 18.72
N VAL A 30 3.32 -1.23 19.14
CA VAL A 30 2.16 -0.73 18.39
C VAL A 30 2.02 0.75 18.67
N SER A 31 2.10 1.59 17.65
CA SER A 31 2.11 3.03 17.87
C SER A 31 1.12 3.77 16.98
N ASP A 32 0.50 4.83 17.54
CA ASP A 32 -0.43 5.70 16.83
C ASP A 32 -0.37 7.11 17.44
N TYR A 33 -0.82 8.13 16.68
CA TYR A 33 -0.98 9.48 17.22
C TYR A 33 -2.10 9.52 18.29
N ASP A 34 -3.14 8.70 18.10
CA ASP A 34 -4.15 8.39 19.13
C ASP A 34 -3.71 7.13 19.88
N PHE A 35 -3.05 7.35 21.02
CA PHE A 35 -2.52 6.28 21.87
C PHE A 35 -3.58 5.22 22.22
N SER A 36 -4.85 5.63 22.35
CA SER A 36 -5.95 4.72 22.70
C SER A 36 -6.20 3.63 21.63
N ARG A 37 -5.85 3.88 20.36
CA ARG A 37 -5.94 2.86 19.31
C ARG A 37 -4.97 1.73 19.56
N ALA A 38 -3.71 2.07 19.88
CA ALA A 38 -2.71 1.07 20.21
C ALA A 38 -3.09 0.24 21.45
N GLU A 39 -3.63 0.90 22.49
CA GLU A 39 -4.12 0.21 23.69
C GLU A 39 -5.26 -0.74 23.37
N ARG A 40 -6.27 -0.34 22.60
CA ARG A 40 -7.39 -1.21 22.20
C ARG A 40 -6.93 -2.44 21.41
N THR A 41 -5.96 -2.27 20.53
CA THR A 41 -5.36 -3.41 19.79
C THR A 41 -4.73 -4.40 20.76
N ILE A 42 -3.95 -3.95 21.73
CA ILE A 42 -3.29 -4.83 22.72
C ILE A 42 -4.31 -5.47 23.66
N GLU A 43 -5.33 -4.73 24.09
CA GLU A 43 -6.41 -5.27 24.90
C GLU A 43 -7.17 -6.38 24.17
N TRP A 44 -7.47 -6.18 22.88
CA TRP A 44 -8.08 -7.23 22.07
C TRP A 44 -7.18 -8.49 21.99
N ILE A 45 -5.87 -8.31 21.80
CA ILE A 45 -4.90 -9.42 21.80
C ILE A 45 -4.91 -10.14 23.14
N ALA A 46 -4.91 -9.40 24.27
CA ALA A 46 -4.95 -9.98 25.61
C ALA A 46 -6.22 -10.81 25.85
N ASN A 47 -7.36 -10.31 25.42
CA ASN A 47 -8.65 -10.98 25.55
C ASN A 47 -8.76 -12.23 24.67
N ARG A 48 -8.18 -12.21 23.48
CA ARG A 48 -8.28 -13.28 22.50
C ARG A 48 -7.20 -14.36 22.64
N HIS A 49 -5.98 -13.98 23.00
CA HIS A 49 -4.79 -14.86 23.00
C HIS A 49 -4.12 -14.98 24.37
N GLY A 50 -4.60 -14.26 25.37
CA GLY A 50 -4.08 -14.29 26.72
C GLY A 50 -2.97 -13.25 27.00
N ARG A 51 -2.73 -13.03 28.31
CA ARG A 51 -1.79 -12.01 28.79
C ARG A 51 -0.33 -12.28 28.43
N ASP A 52 0.05 -13.55 28.33
CA ASP A 52 1.43 -13.92 27.98
C ASP A 52 1.77 -13.54 26.54
N VAL A 53 0.80 -13.65 25.62
CA VAL A 53 0.96 -13.18 24.24
C VAL A 53 0.98 -11.65 24.21
N ALA A 54 0.02 -11.01 24.89
CA ALA A 54 -0.09 -9.55 24.94
C ALA A 54 1.14 -8.89 25.58
N ALA A 55 1.86 -9.56 26.47
CA ALA A 55 3.10 -9.04 27.08
C ALA A 55 4.23 -8.79 26.05
N LYS A 56 4.11 -9.32 24.83
CA LYS A 56 5.02 -9.05 23.71
C LYS A 56 4.62 -7.82 22.89
N PHE A 57 3.57 -7.13 23.27
CA PHE A 57 3.08 -5.92 22.61
C PHE A 57 3.16 -4.75 23.58
N LEU A 58 3.60 -3.60 23.10
CA LEU A 58 3.69 -2.36 23.87
C LEU A 58 3.01 -1.23 23.12
N ALA A 59 2.10 -0.52 23.77
CA ALA A 59 1.52 0.67 23.19
C ALA A 59 2.48 1.87 23.29
N ALA A 60 2.57 2.67 22.23
CA ALA A 60 3.33 3.90 22.21
C ALA A 60 2.57 5.00 21.47
N LYS A 61 2.77 6.25 21.89
CA LYS A 61 2.31 7.40 21.12
C LYS A 61 3.39 7.77 20.10
N ILE A 62 2.98 8.06 18.85
CA ILE A 62 3.88 8.49 17.78
C ILE A 62 3.29 9.68 17.02
N ASP A 63 4.17 10.57 16.59
CA ASP A 63 3.88 11.55 15.56
C ASP A 63 4.60 11.12 14.27
N ALA A 64 3.86 10.54 13.33
CA ALA A 64 4.39 10.08 12.05
C ALA A 64 4.84 11.23 11.13
N SER A 65 4.48 12.48 11.42
CA SER A 65 4.98 13.66 10.74
C SER A 65 6.37 14.11 11.22
N SER A 66 6.93 13.46 12.25
CA SER A 66 8.23 13.77 12.84
C SER A 66 9.21 12.60 12.71
N ALA A 67 10.18 12.73 11.80
CA ALA A 67 11.24 11.73 11.63
C ALA A 67 12.07 11.52 12.91
N SER A 68 12.28 12.58 13.72
CA SER A 68 12.96 12.48 15.00
C SER A 68 12.17 11.62 15.99
N ASN A 69 10.85 11.76 16.04
CA ASN A 69 10.02 10.97 16.94
C ASN A 69 10.04 9.47 16.57
N VAL A 70 9.98 9.14 15.27
CA VAL A 70 10.17 7.77 14.77
C VAL A 70 11.54 7.23 15.19
N THR A 71 12.60 8.02 14.96
CA THR A 71 14.00 7.64 15.32
C THR A 71 14.15 7.39 16.82
N GLU A 72 13.58 8.27 17.66
CA GLU A 72 13.63 8.16 19.11
C GLU A 72 12.95 6.89 19.62
N LEU A 73 11.76 6.58 19.11
CA LEU A 73 11.05 5.34 19.45
C LEU A 73 11.83 4.09 19.03
N CYS A 74 12.42 4.09 17.82
CA CYS A 74 13.26 3.00 17.38
C CYS A 74 14.42 2.75 18.35
N LYS A 75 15.12 3.82 18.77
CA LYS A 75 16.24 3.73 19.71
C LYS A 75 15.81 3.33 21.11
N ALA A 76 14.74 3.94 21.64
CA ALA A 76 14.22 3.65 22.98
C ALA A 76 13.84 2.17 23.17
N HIS A 77 13.25 1.58 22.13
CA HIS A 77 12.79 0.21 22.17
C HIS A 77 13.74 -0.80 21.49
N LYS A 78 14.93 -0.36 21.04
CA LYS A 78 15.93 -1.18 20.36
C LYS A 78 15.31 -1.95 19.20
N VAL A 79 14.61 -1.24 18.32
CA VAL A 79 13.89 -1.77 17.18
C VAL A 79 14.86 -2.26 16.11
N ASP A 80 14.55 -3.40 15.50
CA ASP A 80 15.30 -3.96 14.35
C ASP A 80 14.61 -3.60 13.03
N PHE A 81 13.27 -3.39 13.07
CA PHE A 81 12.42 -3.30 11.89
C PHE A 81 11.25 -2.34 12.12
N VAL A 82 11.02 -1.42 11.20
CA VAL A 82 9.83 -0.56 11.16
C VAL A 82 8.85 -1.11 10.13
N ILE A 83 7.59 -1.29 10.53
CA ILE A 83 6.46 -1.52 9.63
C ILE A 83 5.62 -0.25 9.62
N ASN A 84 5.50 0.37 8.46
CA ASN A 84 4.75 1.60 8.27
C ASN A 84 3.34 1.28 7.75
N ALA A 85 2.31 1.57 8.56
CA ALA A 85 0.90 1.34 8.26
C ALA A 85 0.08 2.62 8.39
N VAL A 86 0.67 3.77 8.06
CA VAL A 86 0.00 5.07 7.98
C VAL A 86 -0.21 5.51 6.54
N GLU A 87 -1.01 6.54 6.34
CA GLU A 87 -1.30 7.11 5.03
C GLU A 87 -0.03 7.52 4.27
N PRO A 88 -0.02 7.42 2.92
CA PRO A 88 1.15 7.70 2.08
C PRO A 88 1.82 9.06 2.32
N LYS A 89 1.05 10.10 2.66
CA LYS A 89 1.59 11.44 2.95
C LYS A 89 2.62 11.49 4.10
N PHE A 90 2.58 10.54 5.03
CA PHE A 90 3.55 10.44 6.14
C PHE A 90 4.73 9.54 5.83
N LEU A 91 4.67 8.82 4.73
CA LEU A 91 5.65 7.80 4.37
C LEU A 91 7.08 8.36 4.28
N PRO A 92 7.36 9.50 3.61
CA PRO A 92 8.72 10.02 3.52
C PRO A 92 9.34 10.29 4.90
N THR A 93 8.53 10.74 5.85
CA THR A 93 8.97 11.07 7.21
C THR A 93 9.29 9.80 8.01
N VAL A 94 8.41 8.78 7.96
CA VAL A 94 8.64 7.50 8.64
C VAL A 94 9.83 6.77 8.03
N PHE A 95 9.95 6.75 6.69
CA PHE A 95 11.06 6.19 5.95
C PHE A 95 12.42 6.80 6.35
N SER A 96 12.48 8.13 6.39
CA SER A 96 13.66 8.88 6.83
C SER A 96 14.01 8.61 8.30
N GLY A 97 13.00 8.53 9.17
CA GLY A 97 13.18 8.23 10.59
C GLY A 97 13.76 6.83 10.82
N ALA A 98 13.28 5.83 10.09
CA ALA A 98 13.79 4.47 10.12
C ALA A 98 15.25 4.40 9.62
N PHE A 99 15.56 5.07 8.50
CA PHE A 99 16.93 5.16 7.99
C PHE A 99 17.87 5.79 9.01
N THR A 100 17.50 6.93 9.61
CA THR A 100 18.28 7.64 10.63
C THR A 100 18.49 6.80 11.90
N ALA A 101 17.50 5.96 12.24
CA ALA A 101 17.64 5.00 13.35
C ALA A 101 18.56 3.82 13.00
N GLY A 102 18.88 3.60 11.73
CA GLY A 102 19.70 2.47 11.26
C GLY A 102 18.98 1.13 11.36
N VAL A 103 17.66 1.09 11.14
CA VAL A 103 16.84 -0.10 11.21
C VAL A 103 16.28 -0.47 9.83
N ASN A 104 15.79 -1.70 9.66
CA ASN A 104 15.12 -2.11 8.42
C ASN A 104 13.71 -1.51 8.34
N TYR A 105 13.14 -1.46 7.16
CA TYR A 105 11.87 -0.80 6.88
C TYR A 105 10.98 -1.62 5.94
N LEU A 106 9.66 -1.50 6.14
CA LEU A 106 8.63 -2.00 5.23
C LEU A 106 7.43 -1.05 5.25
N ASP A 107 6.86 -0.81 4.08
CA ASP A 107 5.53 -0.22 3.89
C ASP A 107 4.67 -1.04 2.93
N MET A 108 3.39 -0.68 2.85
CA MET A 108 2.41 -1.28 1.96
C MET A 108 1.93 -0.32 0.88
N ALA A 109 2.44 0.90 0.88
CA ALA A 109 2.25 1.93 -0.13
C ALA A 109 3.62 2.54 -0.46
N MET A 110 3.65 3.45 -1.43
CA MET A 110 4.88 4.14 -1.85
C MET A 110 4.73 5.65 -1.67
N SER A 111 5.82 6.41 -1.81
CA SER A 111 5.75 7.87 -1.81
C SER A 111 4.89 8.36 -2.98
N LEU A 112 4.10 9.41 -2.73
CA LEU A 112 3.15 9.94 -3.68
C LEU A 112 3.82 10.43 -4.97
N SER A 113 3.06 10.35 -6.05
CA SER A 113 3.42 10.89 -7.37
C SER A 113 3.13 12.40 -7.46
N GLU A 114 3.67 13.02 -8.48
CA GLU A 114 3.29 14.37 -8.90
C GLU A 114 3.10 14.37 -10.42
N PRO A 115 1.92 14.78 -10.92
CA PRO A 115 1.66 14.84 -12.36
C PRO A 115 2.68 15.74 -13.11
N HIS A 116 2.96 15.39 -14.36
CA HIS A 116 3.84 16.20 -15.19
C HIS A 116 3.24 17.60 -15.43
N GLU A 117 3.99 18.65 -15.11
CA GLU A 117 3.50 20.04 -15.08
C GLU A 117 2.87 20.51 -16.39
N ALA A 118 3.47 20.15 -17.53
CA ALA A 118 3.04 20.64 -18.84
C ALA A 118 2.13 19.65 -19.60
N ASP A 119 2.25 18.36 -19.37
CA ASP A 119 1.51 17.33 -20.11
C ASP A 119 1.25 16.09 -19.25
N PRO A 120 0.33 16.19 -18.28
CA PRO A 120 0.10 15.14 -17.30
C PRO A 120 -0.51 13.86 -17.87
N PHE A 121 -1.10 13.91 -19.05
CA PHE A 121 -1.82 12.76 -19.65
C PHE A 121 -1.05 12.02 -20.75
N HIS A 122 0.21 12.39 -20.97
CA HIS A 122 1.09 11.68 -21.90
C HIS A 122 2.48 11.43 -21.33
N LEU A 123 2.95 12.31 -20.45
CA LEU A 123 4.27 12.25 -19.86
C LEU A 123 4.20 11.97 -18.34
N PRO A 124 4.98 11.01 -17.83
CA PRO A 124 5.07 10.80 -16.40
C PRO A 124 5.77 12.00 -15.74
N GLY A 125 5.22 12.44 -14.62
CA GLY A 125 5.90 13.36 -13.72
C GLY A 125 6.81 12.62 -12.74
N ILE A 126 6.73 12.95 -11.45
CA ILE A 126 7.30 12.14 -10.38
C ILE A 126 6.38 10.94 -10.18
N LYS A 127 6.92 9.72 -10.29
CA LYS A 127 6.14 8.49 -10.13
C LYS A 127 6.04 8.08 -8.66
N LEU A 128 5.05 7.30 -8.33
CA LEU A 128 4.97 6.63 -7.04
C LEU A 128 6.31 5.96 -6.71
N GLY A 129 6.81 6.20 -5.49
CA GLY A 129 8.04 5.59 -5.01
C GLY A 129 9.36 6.16 -5.53
N ASP A 130 9.36 7.10 -6.46
CA ASP A 130 10.62 7.67 -7.00
C ASP A 130 11.52 8.22 -5.89
N ALA A 131 10.94 8.88 -4.88
CA ALA A 131 11.70 9.39 -3.73
C ALA A 131 12.37 8.28 -2.91
N GLN A 132 11.72 7.13 -2.76
CA GLN A 132 12.28 5.97 -2.05
C GLN A 132 13.34 5.27 -2.89
N TYR A 133 13.10 5.06 -4.17
CA TYR A 133 14.09 4.44 -5.07
C TYR A 133 15.36 5.28 -5.23
N ALA A 134 15.26 6.60 -5.19
CA ALA A 134 16.43 7.49 -5.21
C ALA A 134 17.39 7.26 -4.04
N LEU A 135 16.92 6.65 -2.96
CA LEU A 135 17.72 6.35 -1.77
C LEU A 135 18.27 4.91 -1.74
N HIS A 136 18.03 4.10 -2.78
CA HIS A 136 18.44 2.70 -2.86
C HIS A 136 19.89 2.47 -2.46
N ASP A 137 20.82 3.17 -3.11
CA ASP A 137 22.25 3.02 -2.84
C ASP A 137 22.65 3.40 -1.40
N GLN A 138 21.90 4.32 -0.78
CA GLN A 138 22.18 4.72 0.61
C GLN A 138 21.78 3.62 1.58
N TRP A 139 20.60 2.99 1.37
CA TRP A 139 20.14 1.86 2.15
C TRP A 139 21.07 0.65 1.99
N GLU A 140 21.48 0.35 0.76
CA GLU A 140 22.41 -0.75 0.47
C GLU A 140 23.76 -0.53 1.17
N ARG A 141 24.37 0.67 1.04
CA ARG A 141 25.65 1.01 1.73
C ARG A 141 25.53 0.96 3.25
N ALA A 142 24.35 1.24 3.80
CA ALA A 142 24.09 1.11 5.23
C ALA A 142 23.90 -0.35 5.67
N GLY A 143 23.87 -1.31 4.75
CA GLY A 143 23.58 -2.72 5.03
C GLY A 143 22.17 -2.93 5.59
N LYS A 144 21.21 -2.10 5.16
CA LYS A 144 19.82 -2.13 5.61
C LYS A 144 18.87 -2.43 4.46
N LEU A 145 17.77 -3.10 4.79
CA LEU A 145 16.71 -3.45 3.87
C LEU A 145 15.56 -2.46 4.00
N ALA A 146 15.10 -1.92 2.88
CA ALA A 146 13.81 -1.26 2.75
C ALA A 146 12.96 -2.02 1.74
N LEU A 147 11.86 -2.62 2.18
CA LEU A 147 10.85 -3.25 1.35
C LEU A 147 9.71 -2.27 1.18
N VAL A 148 9.50 -1.78 -0.04
CA VAL A 148 8.50 -0.77 -0.36
C VAL A 148 7.36 -1.36 -1.18
N GLY A 149 6.13 -0.95 -0.89
CA GLY A 149 4.94 -1.45 -1.57
C GLY A 149 4.71 -2.95 -1.35
N MET A 150 4.73 -3.41 -0.09
CA MET A 150 4.62 -4.84 0.28
C MET A 150 3.29 -5.13 1.00
N GLY A 151 2.19 -4.87 0.30
CA GLY A 151 0.82 -5.23 0.69
C GLY A 151 0.27 -6.41 -0.10
N VAL A 152 -1.00 -6.32 -0.48
CA VAL A 152 -1.68 -7.24 -1.41
C VAL A 152 -1.50 -6.72 -2.84
N GLU A 153 -1.97 -5.54 -3.08
CA GLU A 153 -1.66 -4.66 -4.19
C GLU A 153 -1.28 -3.27 -3.64
N PRO A 154 -0.04 -2.88 -3.82
CA PRO A 154 1.11 -3.61 -4.34
C PRO A 154 1.65 -4.68 -3.36
N GLY A 155 2.36 -5.68 -3.88
CA GLY A 155 3.12 -6.65 -3.10
C GLY A 155 2.84 -8.10 -3.49
N LEU A 156 1.74 -8.70 -3.04
CA LEU A 156 1.40 -10.08 -3.38
C LEU A 156 1.12 -10.24 -4.88
N SER A 157 0.48 -9.27 -5.51
CA SER A 157 0.30 -9.16 -6.96
C SER A 157 1.64 -9.25 -7.70
N ASN A 158 2.66 -8.53 -7.22
CA ASN A 158 4.01 -8.55 -7.79
C ASN A 158 4.67 -9.94 -7.67
N VAL A 159 4.47 -10.61 -6.52
CA VAL A 159 4.99 -11.98 -6.31
C VAL A 159 4.32 -12.98 -7.24
N PHE A 160 3.00 -12.87 -7.44
CA PHE A 160 2.28 -13.73 -8.37
C PHE A 160 2.70 -13.48 -9.81
N ALA A 161 2.85 -12.22 -10.22
CA ALA A 161 3.34 -11.86 -11.54
C ALA A 161 4.74 -12.44 -11.79
N ARG A 162 5.64 -12.31 -10.83
CA ARG A 162 6.99 -12.87 -10.92
C ARG A 162 6.98 -14.38 -10.97
N TYR A 163 6.17 -15.05 -10.15
CA TYR A 163 6.01 -16.50 -10.19
C TYR A 163 5.49 -16.97 -11.56
N ALA A 164 4.50 -16.27 -12.10
CA ALA A 164 3.95 -16.57 -13.42
C ALA A 164 5.02 -16.48 -14.54
N GLN A 165 5.82 -15.41 -14.53
CA GLN A 165 6.93 -15.27 -15.48
C GLN A 165 7.97 -16.41 -15.34
N ASP A 166 8.33 -16.78 -14.12
CA ASP A 166 9.41 -17.73 -13.88
C ASP A 166 8.96 -19.18 -14.10
N HIS A 167 7.66 -19.49 -14.02
CA HIS A 167 7.18 -20.87 -13.96
C HIS A 167 6.04 -21.23 -14.91
N LEU A 168 5.24 -20.26 -15.37
CA LEU A 168 4.01 -20.55 -16.10
C LEU A 168 4.05 -20.10 -17.57
N PHE A 169 4.76 -19.03 -17.90
CA PHE A 169 4.77 -18.44 -19.24
C PHE A 169 6.19 -18.34 -19.80
N SER A 170 6.34 -18.63 -21.10
CA SER A 170 7.59 -18.41 -21.83
C SER A 170 7.78 -16.94 -22.23
N GLU A 171 6.68 -16.26 -22.53
CA GLU A 171 6.59 -14.85 -22.90
C GLU A 171 5.32 -14.25 -22.32
N ILE A 172 5.34 -12.95 -22.01
CA ILE A 172 4.20 -12.20 -21.50
C ILE A 172 4.01 -10.98 -22.39
N ASP A 173 2.94 -10.98 -23.15
CA ASP A 173 2.57 -9.83 -24.00
C ASP A 173 1.94 -8.74 -23.12
N GLU A 174 1.02 -9.13 -22.23
CA GLU A 174 0.30 -8.22 -21.35
C GLU A 174 0.26 -8.73 -19.91
N LEU A 175 0.55 -7.85 -18.96
CA LEU A 175 0.38 -8.05 -17.55
C LEU A 175 -0.55 -6.95 -17.02
N SER A 176 -1.80 -7.31 -16.79
CA SER A 176 -2.80 -6.40 -16.25
C SER A 176 -3.25 -6.88 -14.89
N ILE A 177 -3.08 -6.04 -13.87
CA ILE A 177 -3.66 -6.28 -12.55
C ILE A 177 -5.04 -5.65 -12.53
N LYS A 178 -6.04 -6.40 -12.06
CA LYS A 178 -7.41 -5.93 -11.92
C LYS A 178 -7.87 -6.19 -10.50
N ASP A 179 -8.15 -5.12 -9.78
CA ASP A 179 -8.74 -5.16 -8.44
C ASP A 179 -10.22 -4.85 -8.52
N GLY A 180 -11.02 -5.73 -7.96
CA GLY A 180 -12.48 -5.58 -7.97
C GLY A 180 -13.18 -6.51 -7.00
N GLY A 181 -14.39 -6.14 -6.66
CA GLY A 181 -15.19 -6.89 -5.73
C GLY A 181 -16.68 -6.57 -5.87
N ASN A 182 -17.49 -7.32 -5.15
CA ASN A 182 -18.95 -7.15 -5.07
C ASN A 182 -19.41 -6.96 -3.61
N LEU A 183 -18.56 -6.36 -2.77
CA LEU A 183 -18.90 -6.08 -1.37
C LEU A 183 -20.03 -5.05 -1.30
N THR A 184 -21.16 -5.45 -0.75
CA THR A 184 -22.26 -4.57 -0.38
C THR A 184 -22.32 -4.43 1.13
N VAL A 185 -22.40 -3.20 1.63
CA VAL A 185 -22.62 -2.90 3.04
C VAL A 185 -24.05 -2.45 3.23
N LEU A 186 -24.74 -3.04 4.20
CA LEU A 186 -26.13 -2.71 4.54
C LEU A 186 -26.19 -1.95 5.86
N ASP A 187 -27.11 -0.99 5.96
CA ASP A 187 -27.48 -0.38 7.24
C ASP A 187 -28.34 -1.31 8.10
N ASP A 188 -28.74 -0.86 9.29
CA ASP A 188 -29.55 -1.66 10.21
C ASP A 188 -30.96 -1.94 9.68
N GLU A 189 -31.44 -1.16 8.70
CA GLU A 189 -32.71 -1.33 8.01
C GLU A 189 -32.62 -2.23 6.76
N GLY A 190 -31.39 -2.64 6.36
CA GLY A 190 -31.12 -3.50 5.23
C GLY A 190 -31.01 -2.76 3.89
N ASN A 191 -30.83 -1.45 3.89
CA ASN A 191 -30.55 -0.68 2.69
C ASN A 191 -29.06 -0.68 2.38
N GLU A 192 -28.71 -0.68 1.10
CA GLU A 192 -27.32 -0.51 0.68
C GLU A 192 -26.80 0.89 1.03
N ILE A 193 -25.62 0.94 1.65
CA ILE A 193 -24.95 2.18 2.00
C ILE A 193 -23.53 2.21 1.42
N PHE A 194 -23.09 3.40 1.05
CA PHE A 194 -21.68 3.62 0.73
C PHE A 194 -20.85 3.59 2.01
N ALA A 195 -20.00 2.58 2.15
CA ALA A 195 -19.11 2.44 3.29
C ALA A 195 -17.72 2.02 2.79
N PRO A 196 -16.78 2.96 2.67
CA PRO A 196 -15.43 2.63 2.23
C PRO A 196 -14.77 1.72 3.26
N SER A 197 -14.29 0.57 2.81
CA SER A 197 -13.59 -0.40 3.65
C SER A 197 -12.09 -0.12 3.80
N PHE A 198 -11.58 0.80 3.00
CA PHE A 198 -10.18 1.21 2.92
C PHE A 198 -10.05 2.74 3.07
N SER A 199 -8.83 3.28 2.96
CA SER A 199 -8.61 4.73 2.97
C SER A 199 -9.25 5.38 1.75
N ILE A 200 -10.40 6.00 1.95
CA ILE A 200 -11.14 6.65 0.85
C ILE A 200 -10.32 7.75 0.16
N TRP A 201 -9.46 8.45 0.91
CA TRP A 201 -8.61 9.49 0.33
C TRP A 201 -7.55 8.91 -0.60
N THR A 202 -6.93 7.79 -0.26
CA THR A 202 -5.99 7.08 -1.13
C THR A 202 -6.67 6.65 -2.42
N THR A 203 -7.84 6.01 -2.33
CA THR A 203 -8.61 5.58 -3.51
C THR A 203 -9.01 6.76 -4.40
N ILE A 204 -9.40 7.90 -3.82
CA ILE A 204 -9.73 9.12 -4.60
C ILE A 204 -8.48 9.65 -5.32
N GLU A 205 -7.33 9.72 -4.65
CA GLU A 205 -6.07 10.18 -5.25
C GLU A 205 -5.65 9.26 -6.41
N GLU A 206 -5.66 7.95 -6.23
CA GLU A 206 -5.35 6.96 -7.26
C GLU A 206 -6.27 7.07 -8.48
N CYS A 207 -7.56 7.32 -8.24
CA CYS A 207 -8.55 7.47 -9.31
C CYS A 207 -8.44 8.77 -10.09
N LEU A 208 -8.03 9.86 -9.45
CA LEU A 208 -8.01 11.20 -10.07
C LEU A 208 -6.64 11.59 -10.63
N ASN A 209 -5.57 10.97 -10.16
CA ASN A 209 -4.24 11.14 -10.75
C ASN A 209 -4.18 10.51 -12.15
N PRO A 210 -3.31 11.05 -13.04
CA PRO A 210 -3.10 10.45 -14.35
C PRO A 210 -2.58 9.02 -14.22
N PRO A 211 -3.35 7.98 -14.66
CA PRO A 211 -2.91 6.61 -14.60
C PRO A 211 -1.58 6.41 -15.31
N LEU A 212 -0.64 5.76 -14.65
CA LEU A 212 0.63 5.36 -15.22
C LEU A 212 0.46 4.01 -15.93
N LEU A 213 0.97 3.93 -17.16
CA LEU A 213 1.10 2.70 -17.92
C LEU A 213 2.58 2.48 -18.27
N TRP A 214 2.94 1.25 -18.52
CA TRP A 214 4.26 0.94 -19.07
C TRP A 214 4.10 0.07 -20.31
N SER A 215 4.83 0.41 -21.38
CA SER A 215 4.94 -0.44 -22.56
C SER A 215 6.38 -0.51 -23.04
N ARG A 216 6.73 -1.62 -23.69
CA ARG A 216 8.10 -1.87 -24.15
C ARG A 216 8.59 -0.81 -25.14
N ASP A 217 7.71 -0.30 -25.99
CA ASP A 217 8.02 0.68 -27.03
C ASP A 217 8.10 2.13 -26.51
N LYS A 218 7.29 2.49 -25.49
CA LYS A 218 7.20 3.87 -24.98
C LYS A 218 7.85 4.05 -23.61
N GLY A 219 8.10 2.97 -22.87
CA GLY A 219 8.45 3.05 -21.46
C GLY A 219 7.25 3.51 -20.61
N TYR A 220 7.52 4.23 -19.54
CA TYR A 220 6.46 4.83 -18.73
C TYR A 220 5.78 5.98 -19.47
N HIS A 221 4.47 5.95 -19.48
CA HIS A 221 3.62 7.01 -20.03
C HIS A 221 2.32 7.07 -19.24
N THR A 222 1.60 8.19 -19.34
CA THR A 222 0.35 8.41 -18.62
C THR A 222 -0.83 8.48 -19.57
N THR A 223 -2.03 8.41 -19.03
CA THR A 223 -3.28 8.55 -19.75
C THR A 223 -4.31 9.31 -18.93
N GLN A 224 -5.50 9.52 -19.49
CA GLN A 224 -6.62 10.14 -18.76
C GLN A 224 -7.10 9.21 -17.63
N PRO A 225 -7.49 9.76 -16.47
CA PRO A 225 -8.22 9.02 -15.46
C PRO A 225 -9.43 8.28 -16.05
N PHE A 226 -9.70 7.07 -15.55
CA PHE A 226 -10.80 6.22 -15.98
C PHE A 226 -10.75 5.81 -17.46
N SER A 227 -9.59 5.87 -18.10
CA SER A 227 -9.42 5.50 -19.50
C SER A 227 -9.49 3.99 -19.72
N GLU A 228 -9.69 3.61 -20.99
CA GLU A 228 -9.69 2.22 -21.47
C GLU A 228 -10.60 1.30 -20.66
N PRO A 229 -11.90 1.64 -20.52
CA PRO A 229 -12.84 0.80 -19.81
C PRO A 229 -12.95 -0.57 -20.48
N GLU A 230 -12.97 -1.63 -19.65
CA GLU A 230 -13.20 -3.00 -20.11
C GLU A 230 -14.06 -3.76 -19.12
N ILE A 231 -14.87 -4.71 -19.61
CA ILE A 231 -15.61 -5.62 -18.74
C ILE A 231 -14.75 -6.84 -18.45
N PHE A 232 -14.45 -7.09 -17.18
CA PHE A 232 -13.74 -8.27 -16.73
C PHE A 232 -14.66 -9.17 -15.89
N ASP A 233 -14.68 -10.46 -16.22
CA ASP A 233 -15.47 -11.45 -15.49
C ASP A 233 -14.64 -12.01 -14.33
N PHE A 234 -14.82 -11.44 -13.15
CA PHE A 234 -14.13 -11.88 -11.94
C PHE A 234 -14.66 -13.25 -11.49
N PRO A 235 -13.76 -14.13 -11.02
CA PRO A 235 -14.12 -15.47 -10.57
C PRO A 235 -14.93 -15.47 -9.27
N GLU A 236 -15.30 -16.67 -8.81
CA GLU A 236 -15.91 -16.95 -7.49
C GLU A 236 -17.25 -16.21 -7.25
N GLY A 237 -18.00 -15.91 -8.32
CA GLY A 237 -19.33 -15.31 -8.24
C GLY A 237 -19.34 -13.78 -8.10
N ILE A 238 -18.19 -13.13 -8.21
CA ILE A 238 -18.13 -11.66 -8.30
C ILE A 238 -18.78 -11.20 -9.61
N GLY A 239 -18.45 -11.88 -10.75
CA GLY A 239 -19.07 -11.65 -12.04
C GLY A 239 -18.41 -10.53 -12.85
N ALA A 240 -19.12 -10.12 -13.90
CA ALA A 240 -18.63 -9.15 -14.86
C ALA A 240 -18.74 -7.72 -14.32
N VAL A 241 -17.60 -7.04 -14.17
CA VAL A 241 -17.53 -5.66 -13.67
C VAL A 241 -16.66 -4.83 -14.62
N GLU A 242 -17.05 -3.56 -14.82
CA GLU A 242 -16.24 -2.62 -15.58
C GLU A 242 -15.01 -2.21 -14.80
N CYS A 243 -13.83 -2.34 -15.44
CA CYS A 243 -12.53 -1.93 -14.91
C CYS A 243 -12.00 -0.76 -15.72
N VAL A 244 -11.38 0.21 -15.05
CA VAL A 244 -10.80 1.42 -15.65
C VAL A 244 -9.37 1.63 -15.17
N ASN A 245 -8.53 2.25 -16.00
CA ASN A 245 -7.16 2.60 -15.60
C ASN A 245 -7.18 3.61 -14.43
N VAL A 246 -6.35 3.34 -13.44
CA VAL A 246 -6.04 4.22 -12.31
C VAL A 246 -4.53 4.23 -12.07
N GLU A 247 -4.04 5.21 -11.31
CA GLU A 247 -2.65 5.21 -10.87
C GLU A 247 -2.42 4.12 -9.83
N HIS A 248 -1.35 3.30 -9.99
CA HIS A 248 -1.02 2.30 -8.99
C HIS A 248 0.45 1.88 -9.02
N GLU A 249 0.96 1.38 -7.90
CA GLU A 249 2.37 1.09 -7.65
C GLU A 249 2.93 -0.03 -8.51
N GLU A 250 2.12 -1.05 -8.86
CA GLU A 250 2.60 -2.18 -9.66
C GLU A 250 3.14 -1.75 -11.01
N VAL A 251 2.53 -0.72 -11.61
CA VAL A 251 3.01 -0.21 -12.89
C VAL A 251 4.40 0.40 -12.78
N VAL A 252 4.76 0.92 -11.59
CA VAL A 252 6.13 1.39 -11.33
C VAL A 252 7.09 0.25 -11.02
N GLN A 253 6.62 -0.75 -10.26
CA GLN A 253 7.46 -1.81 -9.72
C GLN A 253 7.76 -2.92 -10.73
N LEU A 254 6.73 -3.42 -11.41
CA LEU A 254 6.83 -4.61 -12.26
C LEU A 254 7.81 -4.46 -13.41
N PRO A 255 7.86 -3.34 -14.17
CA PRO A 255 8.83 -3.17 -15.26
C PRO A 255 10.29 -3.25 -14.82
N ARG A 256 10.57 -3.05 -13.54
CA ARG A 256 11.93 -3.13 -12.97
C ARG A 256 12.44 -4.58 -12.89
N THR A 257 11.53 -5.55 -12.83
CA THR A 257 11.85 -6.96 -12.55
C THR A 257 11.19 -7.95 -13.52
N MET A 258 10.25 -7.48 -14.34
CA MET A 258 9.44 -8.27 -15.24
C MET A 258 9.77 -7.96 -16.71
N LYS A 259 9.49 -8.95 -17.57
CA LYS A 259 9.55 -8.80 -19.02
C LYS A 259 8.14 -8.99 -19.58
N ALA A 260 7.48 -7.90 -19.90
CA ALA A 260 6.19 -7.87 -20.57
C ALA A 260 6.22 -6.82 -21.68
N ASP A 261 5.23 -6.82 -22.59
CA ASP A 261 5.12 -5.76 -23.61
C ASP A 261 4.26 -4.61 -23.13
N LEU A 262 3.27 -4.90 -22.27
CA LEU A 262 2.37 -3.95 -21.67
C LEU A 262 2.15 -4.30 -20.20
N ILE A 263 2.14 -3.29 -19.32
CA ILE A 263 1.80 -3.43 -17.90
C ILE A 263 0.80 -2.32 -17.53
N THR A 264 -0.33 -2.74 -16.98
CA THR A 264 -1.44 -1.85 -16.57
C THR A 264 -2.00 -2.25 -15.20
N PHE A 265 -2.68 -1.31 -14.56
CA PHE A 265 -3.49 -1.56 -13.38
C PHE A 265 -4.87 -0.94 -13.56
N LYS A 266 -5.93 -1.66 -13.18
CA LYS A 266 -7.31 -1.21 -13.32
C LYS A 266 -8.13 -1.52 -12.08
N TYR A 267 -8.97 -0.55 -11.66
CA TYR A 267 -9.97 -0.75 -10.63
C TYR A 267 -11.36 -1.02 -11.21
N ALA A 268 -12.10 -1.93 -10.54
CA ALA A 268 -13.51 -2.18 -10.72
C ALA A 268 -14.30 -1.56 -9.54
N LEU A 269 -14.47 -0.24 -9.56
CA LEU A 269 -15.03 0.54 -8.45
C LEU A 269 -16.56 0.70 -8.50
N GLY A 270 -17.20 0.21 -9.56
CA GLY A 270 -18.63 0.43 -9.84
C GLY A 270 -18.90 1.77 -10.53
N ALA A 271 -19.91 1.76 -11.39
CA ALA A 271 -20.25 2.90 -12.24
C ALA A 271 -20.59 4.16 -11.44
N ASP A 272 -21.41 4.03 -10.39
CA ASP A 272 -21.88 5.16 -9.57
C ASP A 272 -20.73 5.91 -8.90
N PHE A 273 -19.71 5.18 -8.43
CA PHE A 273 -18.52 5.78 -7.82
C PHE A 273 -17.68 6.53 -8.86
N ILE A 274 -17.42 5.90 -10.00
CA ILE A 274 -16.67 6.50 -11.11
C ILE A 274 -17.36 7.75 -11.62
N GLU A 275 -18.69 7.72 -11.88
CA GLU A 275 -19.47 8.86 -12.33
C GLU A 275 -19.43 10.02 -11.31
N THR A 276 -19.51 9.69 -10.02
CA THR A 276 -19.43 10.68 -8.94
C THR A 276 -18.07 11.38 -8.94
N LEU A 277 -16.98 10.61 -9.02
CA LEU A 277 -15.62 11.19 -9.07
C LEU A 277 -15.40 12.03 -10.34
N GLN A 278 -15.88 11.56 -11.48
CA GLN A 278 -15.81 12.33 -12.74
C GLN A 278 -16.58 13.64 -12.66
N LEU A 279 -17.72 13.66 -11.97
CA LEU A 279 -18.50 14.88 -11.74
C LEU A 279 -17.78 15.87 -10.84
N LEU A 280 -17.14 15.38 -9.77
CA LEU A 280 -16.42 16.20 -8.79
C LEU A 280 -15.07 16.72 -9.33
N HIS A 281 -14.47 16.02 -10.28
CA HIS A 281 -13.19 16.40 -10.89
C HIS A 281 -13.33 17.50 -11.98
N ARG A 282 -14.53 17.78 -12.51
CA ARG A 282 -14.81 18.83 -13.50
C ARG A 282 -14.82 20.22 -12.87
#